data_f900b1cf533071912af7797036210573
#
_entry.id   f900b1cf533071912af7797036210573
#
_cell.length_a   1.000
_cell.length_b   1.000
_cell.length_c   1.000
_cell.angle_alpha   90.00
_cell.angle_beta   90.00
_cell.angle_gamma   90.00
#
_symmetry.space_group_name_H-M   'P 1'
#
loop_
_entity.id
_entity.type
_entity.pdbx_description
1 polymer ?
#
loop_
_entity_poly.entity_id
_entity_poly.type
_entity_poly.pdbx_seq_one_letter_code
_entity_poly.pdbx_strand_id
1 'polypeptide(L)'
;MTTTELESTLETRPIEELLADLDFWTGRTKIELVDEAIERWGEIVPHLLAHLELVIADSDGYFDEDHDLLPYALLLLTHFREQRAHPLMLSLFALSGGVLNELLGDIKTTLLPAFLLRTSGGSLDGVKALVLNRSADQFVRWAAMEALCLAVAAGMADRTEIIDFLKGLLTGEEDVPDSYFWAGVANSLCDLYPDDVMEVVRKAYEDGLIIPGAINLKDFERTLVLGLEDSLANVRRELAWRVPDNIEELLAMCEAVDDGADTIPRTIPQNDKKTKVQRKKKKKMAKASRRKNR
;
A
#
# COMPACT_ATOMS: atom_id res chain seq x y z
N MET A 1 34.31 -37.51 35.34
CA MET A 1 34.77 -36.31 34.61
C MET A 1 33.55 -35.74 33.92
N THR A 2 32.98 -34.76 34.54
CA THR A 2 31.75 -34.08 34.12
C THR A 2 32.05 -33.21 32.94
N THR A 3 31.39 -33.49 31.83
CA THR A 3 31.35 -32.61 30.64
C THR A 3 30.46 -31.44 30.98
N THR A 4 31.08 -30.32 31.30
CA THR A 4 30.39 -29.05 31.53
C THR A 4 29.78 -28.61 30.21
N GLU A 5 28.46 -28.55 30.16
CA GLU A 5 27.66 -27.92 29.13
C GLU A 5 28.00 -26.43 29.18
N LEU A 6 28.78 -25.97 28.22
CA LEU A 6 28.88 -24.58 27.85
C LEU A 6 27.64 -24.26 27.02
N GLU A 7 26.50 -24.07 27.66
CA GLU A 7 25.42 -23.25 27.11
C GLU A 7 25.93 -21.81 27.01
N SER A 8 26.43 -21.47 25.85
CA SER A 8 26.61 -20.08 25.45
C SER A 8 25.20 -19.47 25.40
N THR A 9 24.77 -18.85 26.49
CA THR A 9 23.70 -17.85 26.46
C THR A 9 24.25 -16.68 25.64
N LEU A 10 24.03 -16.72 24.33
CA LEU A 10 24.11 -15.52 23.53
C LEU A 10 23.07 -14.56 24.15
N GLU A 11 23.53 -13.57 24.88
CA GLU A 11 22.66 -12.51 25.39
C GLU A 11 21.97 -11.89 24.17
N THR A 12 20.68 -12.17 24.03
CA THR A 12 19.86 -11.59 22.98
C THR A 12 19.88 -10.07 23.18
N ARG A 13 20.32 -9.33 22.18
CA ARG A 13 20.39 -7.86 22.28
C ARG A 13 19.04 -7.25 22.64
N PRO A 14 18.99 -6.08 23.28
CA PRO A 14 17.76 -5.37 23.58
C PRO A 14 16.92 -5.10 22.32
N ILE A 15 15.60 -5.12 22.44
CA ILE A 15 14.70 -4.86 21.30
C ILE A 15 14.85 -3.41 20.78
N GLU A 16 15.20 -2.49 21.64
CA GLU A 16 15.46 -1.09 21.33
C GLU A 16 16.65 -0.92 20.39
N GLU A 17 17.68 -1.75 20.51
CA GLU A 17 18.83 -1.75 19.60
C GLU A 17 18.44 -2.30 18.21
N LEU A 18 17.60 -3.36 18.15
CA LEU A 18 17.08 -3.87 16.90
C LEU A 18 16.24 -2.80 16.17
N LEU A 19 15.38 -2.09 16.91
CA LEU A 19 14.56 -1.01 16.35
C LEU A 19 15.43 0.15 15.85
N ALA A 20 16.45 0.56 16.62
CA ALA A 20 17.36 1.62 16.21
C ALA A 20 18.16 1.25 14.95
N ASP A 21 18.58 -0.01 14.83
CA ASP A 21 19.26 -0.50 13.63
C ASP A 21 18.33 -0.61 12.43
N LEU A 22 17.06 -0.97 12.63
CA LEU A 22 16.03 -0.92 11.58
C LEU A 22 15.75 0.51 11.13
N ASP A 23 15.78 1.47 12.04
CA ASP A 23 15.51 2.88 11.75
C ASP A 23 16.67 3.59 11.06
N PHE A 24 17.89 3.08 11.20
CA PHE A 24 19.07 3.71 10.63
C PHE A 24 19.22 3.41 9.14
N TRP A 25 19.08 4.43 8.27
CA TRP A 25 19.22 4.27 6.82
C TRP A 25 20.62 3.83 6.38
N THR A 26 20.71 2.67 5.72
CA THR A 26 21.97 2.13 5.18
C THR A 26 22.06 2.19 3.65
N GLY A 27 20.95 2.46 2.97
CA GLY A 27 20.84 2.40 1.51
C GLY A 27 20.64 0.99 0.96
N ARG A 28 20.38 0.00 1.82
CA ARG A 28 20.09 -1.40 1.45
C ARG A 28 19.06 -1.98 2.39
N THR A 29 18.30 -2.95 1.90
CA THR A 29 17.41 -3.76 2.74
C THR A 29 18.21 -4.51 3.80
N LYS A 30 17.68 -4.54 5.00
CA LYS A 30 18.32 -5.11 6.19
C LYS A 30 17.74 -6.50 6.48
N ILE A 31 17.96 -7.47 5.59
CA ILE A 31 17.34 -8.81 5.63
C ILE A 31 17.60 -9.47 6.98
N GLU A 32 18.86 -9.47 7.48
CA GLU A 32 19.23 -10.11 8.74
C GLU A 32 18.50 -9.49 9.96
N LEU A 33 18.24 -8.18 9.93
CA LEU A 33 17.48 -7.51 10.99
C LEU A 33 15.98 -7.83 10.89
N VAL A 34 15.47 -7.99 9.66
CA VAL A 34 14.08 -8.40 9.43
C VAL A 34 13.87 -9.83 9.90
N ASP A 35 14.81 -10.74 9.64
CA ASP A 35 14.75 -12.14 10.11
C ASP A 35 14.76 -12.18 11.65
N GLU A 36 15.64 -11.41 12.32
CA GLU A 36 15.65 -11.29 13.77
C GLU A 36 14.33 -10.72 14.31
N ALA A 37 13.76 -9.72 13.64
CA ALA A 37 12.47 -9.13 14.02
C ALA A 37 11.33 -10.17 13.91
N ILE A 38 11.38 -11.05 12.91
CA ILE A 38 10.40 -12.12 12.73
C ILE A 38 10.53 -13.17 13.84
N GLU A 39 11.73 -13.60 14.18
CA GLU A 39 11.96 -14.53 15.29
C GLU A 39 11.44 -13.97 16.63
N ARG A 40 11.51 -12.65 16.80
CA ARG A 40 11.13 -11.93 18.02
C ARG A 40 9.79 -11.17 17.89
N TRP A 41 8.89 -11.67 17.02
CA TRP A 41 7.64 -10.97 16.69
C TRP A 41 6.82 -10.54 17.92
N GLY A 42 6.75 -11.38 18.96
CA GLY A 42 6.00 -11.08 20.18
C GLY A 42 6.55 -9.90 20.98
N GLU A 43 7.87 -9.64 20.87
CA GLU A 43 8.53 -8.50 21.51
C GLU A 43 8.42 -7.24 20.66
N ILE A 44 8.63 -7.35 19.34
CA ILE A 44 8.74 -6.17 18.46
C ILE A 44 7.38 -5.55 18.10
N VAL A 45 6.31 -6.36 17.95
CA VAL A 45 4.98 -5.87 17.53
C VAL A 45 4.45 -4.70 18.37
N PRO A 46 4.51 -4.69 19.71
CA PRO A 46 4.06 -3.54 20.49
C PRO A 46 4.80 -2.24 20.14
N HIS A 47 6.09 -2.31 19.86
CA HIS A 47 6.91 -1.15 19.49
C HIS A 47 6.57 -0.66 18.08
N LEU A 48 6.33 -1.56 17.12
CA LEU A 48 5.92 -1.19 15.77
C LEU A 48 4.54 -0.52 15.75
N LEU A 49 3.60 -1.00 16.57
CA LEU A 49 2.28 -0.34 16.72
C LEU A 49 2.42 1.06 17.32
N ALA A 50 3.21 1.19 18.41
CA ALA A 50 3.46 2.49 19.03
C ALA A 50 4.17 3.46 18.06
N HIS A 51 5.06 2.95 17.19
CA HIS A 51 5.70 3.74 16.16
C HIS A 51 4.69 4.28 15.13
N LEU A 52 3.73 3.46 14.67
CA LEU A 52 2.65 3.93 13.78
C LEU A 52 1.81 5.03 14.45
N GLU A 53 1.46 4.85 15.73
CA GLU A 53 0.70 5.86 16.50
C GLU A 53 1.46 7.19 16.56
N LEU A 54 2.78 7.14 16.80
CA LEU A 54 3.64 8.33 16.84
C LEU A 54 3.67 9.05 15.49
N VAL A 55 3.90 8.31 14.39
CA VAL A 55 3.93 8.90 13.04
C VAL A 55 2.59 9.54 12.67
N ILE A 56 1.47 8.90 13.03
CA ILE A 56 0.13 9.45 12.77
C ILE A 56 -0.12 10.72 13.57
N ALA A 57 0.33 10.77 14.83
CA ALA A 57 0.12 11.90 15.74
C ALA A 57 0.98 13.12 15.37
N ASP A 58 2.20 12.93 14.87
CA ASP A 58 3.14 13.98 14.50
C ASP A 58 3.90 13.64 13.21
N SER A 59 3.17 13.60 12.10
CA SER A 59 3.76 13.30 10.80
C SER A 59 4.74 14.37 10.30
N ASP A 60 4.56 15.63 10.68
CA ASP A 60 5.44 16.74 10.29
C ASP A 60 6.77 16.67 11.04
N GLY A 61 6.75 16.37 12.36
CA GLY A 61 7.96 16.17 13.16
C GLY A 61 8.78 14.96 12.68
N TYR A 62 8.11 13.92 12.23
CA TYR A 62 8.76 12.72 11.70
C TYR A 62 9.60 12.97 10.43
N PHE A 63 9.26 13.99 9.61
CA PHE A 63 10.04 14.34 8.42
C PHE A 63 11.38 15.00 8.69
N ASP A 64 11.51 15.69 9.80
CA ASP A 64 12.73 16.43 10.13
C ASP A 64 13.89 15.51 10.54
N GLU A 65 13.58 14.23 10.80
CA GLU A 65 14.54 13.19 11.17
C GLU A 65 14.69 12.16 10.03
N ASP A 66 15.90 11.58 9.88
CA ASP A 66 16.16 10.52 8.87
C ASP A 66 15.72 9.17 9.43
N HIS A 67 14.42 8.92 9.46
CA HIS A 67 13.84 7.66 9.89
C HIS A 67 13.58 6.70 8.71
N ASP A 68 13.80 5.41 8.95
CA ASP A 68 13.56 4.32 7.99
C ASP A 68 12.65 3.22 8.57
N LEU A 69 12.24 3.35 9.84
CA LEU A 69 11.47 2.34 10.54
C LEU A 69 10.04 2.20 10.02
N LEU A 70 9.42 3.26 9.50
CA LEU A 70 8.04 3.22 9.06
C LEU A 70 7.77 2.17 7.96
N PRO A 71 8.53 2.09 6.86
CA PRO A 71 8.37 1.02 5.87
C PRO A 71 8.52 -0.37 6.47
N TYR A 72 9.54 -0.59 7.33
CA TYR A 72 9.73 -1.88 8.01
C TYR A 72 8.58 -2.21 8.96
N ALA A 73 8.05 -1.23 9.70
CA ALA A 73 6.90 -1.43 10.57
C ALA A 73 5.67 -1.90 9.78
N LEU A 74 5.36 -1.24 8.65
CA LEU A 74 4.26 -1.62 7.79
C LEU A 74 4.44 -3.04 7.21
N LEU A 75 5.65 -3.37 6.73
CA LEU A 75 5.96 -4.67 6.14
C LEU A 75 5.87 -5.80 7.18
N LEU A 76 6.49 -5.62 8.36
CA LEU A 76 6.50 -6.62 9.43
C LEU A 76 5.09 -6.85 9.99
N LEU A 77 4.33 -5.78 10.29
CA LEU A 77 2.96 -5.91 10.78
C LEU A 77 2.03 -6.58 9.75
N THR A 78 2.30 -6.36 8.47
CA THR A 78 1.58 -7.03 7.36
C THR A 78 1.97 -8.51 7.27
N HIS A 79 3.25 -8.83 7.40
CA HIS A 79 3.75 -10.20 7.44
C HIS A 79 3.15 -10.99 8.60
N PHE A 80 3.10 -10.40 9.79
CA PHE A 80 2.51 -10.99 11.00
C PHE A 80 0.98 -11.07 10.94
N ARG A 81 0.33 -10.45 9.96
CA ARG A 81 -1.13 -10.30 9.87
C ARG A 81 -1.72 -9.67 11.15
N GLU A 82 -1.02 -8.68 11.67
CA GLU A 82 -1.36 -8.03 12.94
C GLU A 82 -2.62 -7.17 12.80
N GLN A 83 -3.74 -7.66 13.32
CA GLN A 83 -5.04 -6.99 13.17
C GLN A 83 -5.13 -5.66 13.92
N ARG A 84 -4.37 -5.48 15.02
CA ARG A 84 -4.31 -4.20 15.75
C ARG A 84 -3.68 -3.09 14.92
N ALA A 85 -2.89 -3.44 13.91
CA ALA A 85 -2.31 -2.47 12.97
C ALA A 85 -3.33 -1.94 11.96
N HIS A 86 -4.41 -2.67 11.67
CA HIS A 86 -5.37 -2.28 10.63
C HIS A 86 -5.97 -0.88 10.83
N PRO A 87 -6.55 -0.53 12.00
CA PRO A 87 -7.08 0.81 12.23
C PRO A 87 -6.00 1.90 12.17
N LEU A 88 -4.77 1.60 12.58
CA LEU A 88 -3.64 2.53 12.48
C LEU A 88 -3.24 2.75 11.02
N MET A 89 -3.15 1.68 10.21
CA MET A 89 -2.89 1.78 8.78
C MET A 89 -3.97 2.61 8.06
N LEU A 90 -5.25 2.37 8.37
CA LEU A 90 -6.34 3.19 7.81
C LEU A 90 -6.19 4.67 8.17
N SER A 91 -5.81 4.98 9.42
CA SER A 91 -5.57 6.36 9.88
C SER A 91 -4.36 6.99 9.19
N LEU A 92 -3.26 6.24 9.04
CA LEU A 92 -2.06 6.68 8.33
C LEU A 92 -2.39 7.02 6.87
N PHE A 93 -3.07 6.12 6.15
CA PHE A 93 -3.41 6.32 4.74
C PHE A 93 -4.54 7.35 4.51
N ALA A 94 -5.24 7.77 5.57
CA ALA A 94 -6.16 8.89 5.54
C ALA A 94 -5.48 10.26 5.65
N LEU A 95 -4.17 10.33 5.94
CA LEU A 95 -3.40 11.57 5.92
C LEU A 95 -3.39 12.20 4.52
N SER A 96 -3.06 13.50 4.45
CA SER A 96 -3.03 14.20 3.16
C SER A 96 -2.01 13.57 2.20
N GLY A 97 -2.31 13.62 0.89
CA GLY A 97 -1.43 13.04 -0.13
C GLY A 97 -0.02 13.64 -0.15
N GLY A 98 0.13 14.91 0.26
CA GLY A 98 1.44 15.54 0.43
C GLY A 98 2.27 14.87 1.52
N VAL A 99 1.68 14.66 2.68
CA VAL A 99 2.30 13.97 3.81
C VAL A 99 2.67 12.54 3.43
N LEU A 100 1.74 11.78 2.86
CA LEU A 100 1.99 10.40 2.45
C LEU A 100 3.08 10.28 1.38
N ASN A 101 3.18 11.24 0.46
CA ASN A 101 4.27 11.27 -0.53
C ASN A 101 5.64 11.42 0.12
N GLU A 102 5.73 12.25 1.15
CA GLU A 102 6.99 12.43 1.89
C GLU A 102 7.32 11.19 2.74
N LEU A 103 6.34 10.60 3.43
CA LEU A 103 6.53 9.43 4.29
C LEU A 103 6.86 8.15 3.48
N LEU A 104 6.09 7.85 2.45
CA LEU A 104 6.05 6.52 1.82
C LEU A 104 6.32 6.55 0.31
N GLY A 105 6.26 7.71 -0.34
CA GLY A 105 6.40 7.78 -1.80
C GLY A 105 5.39 6.89 -2.51
N ASP A 106 5.87 6.06 -3.43
CA ASP A 106 5.01 5.15 -4.22
C ASP A 106 4.58 3.88 -3.43
N ILE A 107 5.20 3.59 -2.27
CA ILE A 107 4.80 2.50 -1.35
C ILE A 107 3.33 2.66 -0.96
N LYS A 108 2.87 3.91 -0.75
CA LYS A 108 1.51 4.25 -0.34
C LYS A 108 0.40 3.72 -1.26
N THR A 109 0.72 3.35 -2.49
CA THR A 109 -0.24 2.81 -3.46
C THR A 109 0.12 1.39 -3.88
N THR A 110 1.42 1.10 -4.05
CA THR A 110 1.88 -0.19 -4.53
C THR A 110 1.62 -1.31 -3.53
N LEU A 111 1.92 -1.08 -2.25
CA LEU A 111 1.80 -2.08 -1.19
C LEU A 111 0.50 -1.95 -0.37
N LEU A 112 -0.27 -0.87 -0.56
CA LEU A 112 -1.51 -0.64 0.19
C LEU A 112 -2.47 -1.84 0.17
N PRO A 113 -2.73 -2.53 -0.96
CA PRO A 113 -3.60 -3.69 -0.96
C PRO A 113 -3.12 -4.79 -0.02
N ALA A 114 -1.80 -5.08 0.02
CA ALA A 114 -1.24 -6.07 0.93
C ALA A 114 -1.42 -5.64 2.38
N PHE A 115 -1.10 -4.39 2.72
CA PHE A 115 -1.25 -3.84 4.06
C PHE A 115 -2.69 -3.98 4.56
N LEU A 116 -3.66 -3.57 3.76
CA LEU A 116 -5.07 -3.59 4.15
C LEU A 116 -5.62 -5.01 4.25
N LEU A 117 -5.40 -5.86 3.24
CA LEU A 117 -6.01 -7.18 3.20
C LEU A 117 -5.44 -8.12 4.27
N ARG A 118 -4.13 -8.07 4.51
CA ARG A 118 -3.50 -8.96 5.48
C ARG A 118 -3.78 -8.60 6.93
N THR A 119 -4.00 -7.33 7.22
CA THR A 119 -4.28 -6.86 8.59
C THR A 119 -5.77 -6.76 8.91
N SER A 120 -6.66 -6.85 7.92
CA SER A 120 -8.11 -6.62 8.08
C SER A 120 -8.84 -7.62 8.98
N GLY A 121 -8.25 -8.77 9.24
CA GLY A 121 -8.96 -9.86 9.92
C GLY A 121 -10.19 -10.38 9.17
N GLY A 122 -10.30 -10.07 7.87
CA GLY A 122 -11.41 -10.45 6.99
C GLY A 122 -12.49 -9.38 6.84
N SER A 123 -12.50 -8.30 7.65
CA SER A 123 -13.44 -7.18 7.46
C SER A 123 -12.93 -6.22 6.39
N LEU A 124 -13.83 -5.79 5.51
CA LEU A 124 -13.55 -4.80 4.47
C LEU A 124 -14.20 -3.43 4.74
N ASP A 125 -14.85 -3.27 5.89
CA ASP A 125 -15.56 -2.03 6.23
C ASP A 125 -14.62 -0.83 6.31
N GLY A 126 -13.43 -1.02 6.91
CA GLY A 126 -12.40 0.01 6.97
C GLY A 126 -11.86 0.37 5.58
N VAL A 127 -11.69 -0.63 4.70
CA VAL A 127 -11.25 -0.40 3.32
C VAL A 127 -12.29 0.40 2.54
N LYS A 128 -13.58 0.04 2.64
CA LYS A 128 -14.69 0.81 2.05
C LYS A 128 -14.77 2.23 2.62
N ALA A 129 -14.57 2.39 3.93
CA ALA A 129 -14.54 3.71 4.56
C ALA A 129 -13.39 4.58 4.02
N LEU A 130 -12.19 4.00 3.77
CA LEU A 130 -11.06 4.70 3.16
C LEU A 130 -11.38 5.13 1.71
N VAL A 131 -12.06 4.29 0.91
CA VAL A 131 -12.53 4.66 -0.43
C VAL A 131 -13.48 5.86 -0.36
N LEU A 132 -14.37 5.93 0.62
CA LEU A 132 -15.35 7.01 0.80
C LEU A 132 -14.75 8.28 1.41
N ASN A 133 -13.56 8.20 2.00
CA ASN A 133 -12.93 9.35 2.65
C ASN A 133 -12.41 10.37 1.62
N ARG A 134 -13.17 11.42 1.38
CA ARG A 134 -12.83 12.50 0.42
C ARG A 134 -11.60 13.32 0.82
N SER A 135 -11.16 13.23 2.08
CA SER A 135 -9.93 13.88 2.55
C SER A 135 -8.67 13.07 2.22
N ALA A 136 -8.81 11.77 1.95
CA ALA A 136 -7.70 10.91 1.57
C ALA A 136 -7.26 11.18 0.11
N ASP A 137 -6.00 10.91 -0.17
CA ASP A 137 -5.42 11.04 -1.51
C ASP A 137 -6.17 10.17 -2.53
N GLN A 138 -6.49 10.72 -3.71
CA GLN A 138 -7.26 10.03 -4.75
C GLN A 138 -6.61 8.71 -5.21
N PHE A 139 -5.28 8.61 -5.21
CA PHE A 139 -4.57 7.40 -5.60
C PHE A 139 -4.56 6.35 -4.47
N VAL A 140 -4.58 6.79 -3.21
CA VAL A 140 -4.80 5.91 -2.06
C VAL A 140 -6.22 5.34 -2.11
N ARG A 141 -7.22 6.16 -2.39
CA ARG A 141 -8.61 5.72 -2.58
C ARG A 141 -8.72 4.72 -3.73
N TRP A 142 -8.02 4.95 -4.85
CA TRP A 142 -7.94 3.99 -5.96
C TRP A 142 -7.29 2.68 -5.52
N ALA A 143 -6.13 2.70 -4.88
CA ALA A 143 -5.47 1.49 -4.39
C ALA A 143 -6.32 0.72 -3.36
N ALA A 144 -7.15 1.42 -2.57
CA ALA A 144 -8.15 0.78 -1.70
C ALA A 144 -9.28 0.10 -2.50
N MET A 145 -9.72 0.67 -3.63
CA MET A 145 -10.66 -0.01 -4.54
C MET A 145 -10.04 -1.26 -5.18
N GLU A 146 -8.76 -1.18 -5.58
CA GLU A 146 -8.02 -2.37 -6.05
C GLU A 146 -7.95 -3.45 -4.96
N ALA A 147 -7.72 -3.07 -3.69
CA ALA A 147 -7.77 -4.01 -2.59
C ALA A 147 -9.13 -4.72 -2.49
N LEU A 148 -10.25 -4.02 -2.72
CA LEU A 148 -11.57 -4.65 -2.77
C LEU A 148 -11.71 -5.66 -3.93
N CYS A 149 -11.16 -5.34 -5.11
CA CYS A 149 -11.12 -6.29 -6.24
C CYS A 149 -10.28 -7.54 -5.91
N LEU A 150 -9.12 -7.35 -5.28
CA LEU A 150 -8.27 -8.45 -4.83
C LEU A 150 -8.92 -9.28 -3.72
N ALA A 151 -9.73 -8.65 -2.85
CA ALA A 151 -10.53 -9.36 -1.84
C ALA A 151 -11.56 -10.29 -2.47
N VAL A 152 -12.19 -9.90 -3.59
CA VAL A 152 -13.07 -10.80 -4.37
C VAL A 152 -12.27 -11.99 -4.90
N ALA A 153 -11.08 -11.76 -5.47
CA ALA A 153 -10.23 -12.84 -5.97
C ALA A 153 -9.74 -13.78 -4.86
N ALA A 154 -9.54 -13.25 -3.65
CA ALA A 154 -9.17 -14.01 -2.44
C ALA A 154 -10.34 -14.76 -1.79
N GLY A 155 -11.58 -14.57 -2.27
CA GLY A 155 -12.77 -15.14 -1.66
C GLY A 155 -13.19 -14.50 -0.32
N MET A 156 -12.69 -13.29 -0.04
CA MET A 156 -13.02 -12.52 1.16
C MET A 156 -14.32 -11.71 1.01
N ALA A 157 -14.75 -11.45 -0.23
CA ALA A 157 -15.96 -10.71 -0.55
C ALA A 157 -16.70 -11.30 -1.73
N ASP A 158 -18.01 -11.08 -1.77
CA ASP A 158 -18.84 -11.38 -2.93
C ASP A 158 -18.61 -10.35 -4.04
N ARG A 159 -18.49 -10.82 -5.30
CA ARG A 159 -18.27 -9.95 -6.47
C ARG A 159 -19.40 -8.93 -6.63
N THR A 160 -20.64 -9.39 -6.51
CA THR A 160 -21.83 -8.54 -6.69
C THR A 160 -21.86 -7.42 -5.66
N GLU A 161 -21.54 -7.73 -4.40
CA GLU A 161 -21.46 -6.74 -3.33
C GLU A 161 -20.45 -5.62 -3.66
N ILE A 162 -19.24 -6.00 -4.11
CA ILE A 162 -18.21 -5.01 -4.45
C ILE A 162 -18.57 -4.22 -5.71
N ILE A 163 -19.16 -4.85 -6.73
CA ILE A 163 -19.67 -4.16 -7.93
C ILE A 163 -20.75 -3.14 -7.54
N ASP A 164 -21.71 -3.52 -6.71
CA ASP A 164 -22.78 -2.60 -6.29
C ASP A 164 -22.23 -1.42 -5.47
N PHE A 165 -21.25 -1.66 -4.60
CA PHE A 165 -20.55 -0.61 -3.89
C PHE A 165 -19.86 0.36 -4.87
N LEU A 166 -19.05 -0.14 -5.80
CA LEU A 166 -18.31 0.69 -6.76
C LEU A 166 -19.24 1.42 -7.72
N LYS A 167 -20.28 0.74 -8.24
CA LYS A 167 -21.31 1.35 -9.09
C LYS A 167 -22.02 2.50 -8.40
N GLY A 168 -22.31 2.36 -7.10
CA GLY A 168 -22.91 3.40 -6.29
C GLY A 168 -22.08 4.67 -6.17
N LEU A 169 -20.78 4.61 -6.46
CA LEU A 169 -19.90 5.77 -6.46
C LEU A 169 -19.99 6.61 -7.74
N LEU A 170 -20.46 6.07 -8.87
CA LEU A 170 -20.57 6.80 -10.15
C LEU A 170 -21.77 7.76 -10.19
N THR A 171 -21.99 8.51 -9.13
CA THR A 171 -23.06 9.52 -9.00
C THR A 171 -22.63 10.92 -9.38
N GLY A 172 -21.34 11.18 -9.48
CA GLY A 172 -20.77 12.52 -9.64
C GLY A 172 -20.66 13.33 -8.34
N GLU A 173 -21.01 12.72 -7.20
CA GLU A 173 -21.01 13.41 -5.89
C GLU A 173 -19.80 13.05 -5.02
N GLU A 174 -19.10 11.96 -5.33
CA GLU A 174 -18.01 11.40 -4.49
C GLU A 174 -16.70 12.17 -4.57
N ASP A 175 -16.46 12.88 -5.68
CA ASP A 175 -15.22 13.63 -5.87
C ASP A 175 -15.43 14.80 -6.84
N VAL A 176 -14.38 15.61 -7.01
CA VAL A 176 -14.42 16.74 -7.96
C VAL A 176 -14.30 16.24 -9.41
N PRO A 177 -14.82 16.99 -10.40
CA PRO A 177 -14.57 16.71 -11.82
C PRO A 177 -13.07 16.63 -12.12
N ASP A 178 -12.70 15.80 -13.11
CA ASP A 178 -11.31 15.56 -13.51
C ASP A 178 -10.43 14.85 -12.45
N SER A 179 -11.03 14.26 -11.41
CA SER A 179 -10.32 13.43 -10.45
C SER A 179 -10.00 12.05 -11.01
N TYR A 180 -8.81 11.53 -10.70
CA TYR A 180 -8.45 10.13 -10.98
C TYR A 180 -9.26 9.11 -10.16
N PHE A 181 -9.98 9.56 -9.14
CA PHE A 181 -10.92 8.72 -8.39
C PHE A 181 -11.91 7.99 -9.30
N TRP A 182 -12.54 8.72 -10.25
CA TRP A 182 -13.50 8.16 -11.20
C TRP A 182 -12.88 7.12 -12.14
N ALA A 183 -11.62 7.36 -12.53
CA ALA A 183 -10.86 6.38 -13.30
C ALA A 183 -10.58 5.12 -12.46
N GLY A 184 -10.29 5.27 -11.17
CA GLY A 184 -10.13 4.15 -10.23
C GLY A 184 -11.40 3.32 -10.11
N VAL A 185 -12.57 3.96 -9.95
CA VAL A 185 -13.87 3.26 -9.93
C VAL A 185 -14.09 2.49 -11.23
N ALA A 186 -13.86 3.13 -12.38
CA ALA A 186 -14.07 2.54 -13.70
C ALA A 186 -13.12 1.35 -13.94
N ASN A 187 -11.83 1.46 -13.57
CA ASN A 187 -10.88 0.34 -13.66
C ASN A 187 -11.33 -0.84 -12.81
N SER A 188 -11.67 -0.60 -11.55
CA SER A 188 -12.11 -1.63 -10.62
C SER A 188 -13.37 -2.37 -11.08
N LEU A 189 -14.33 -1.65 -11.68
CA LEU A 189 -15.50 -2.26 -12.29
C LEU A 189 -15.13 -3.09 -13.52
N CYS A 190 -14.17 -2.63 -14.34
CA CYS A 190 -13.67 -3.35 -15.49
C CYS A 190 -12.98 -4.66 -15.09
N ASP A 191 -12.14 -4.63 -14.05
CA ASP A 191 -11.39 -5.79 -13.55
C ASP A 191 -12.33 -6.89 -13.03
N LEU A 192 -13.45 -6.51 -12.40
CA LEU A 192 -14.45 -7.43 -11.87
C LEU A 192 -15.44 -7.95 -12.90
N TYR A 193 -15.24 -7.69 -14.19
CA TYR A 193 -16.12 -8.04 -15.31
C TYR A 193 -17.42 -7.21 -15.34
N PRO A 194 -17.54 -6.27 -16.28
CA PRO A 194 -18.52 -5.16 -16.22
C PRO A 194 -19.87 -5.45 -16.90
N ASP A 195 -20.36 -6.69 -16.97
CA ASP A 195 -21.58 -7.09 -17.69
C ASP A 195 -22.82 -6.28 -17.30
N ASP A 196 -23.04 -6.09 -15.99
CA ASP A 196 -24.23 -5.43 -15.45
C ASP A 196 -24.07 -3.91 -15.23
N VAL A 197 -22.89 -3.31 -15.55
CA VAL A 197 -22.60 -1.92 -15.23
C VAL A 197 -22.35 -1.02 -16.44
N MET A 198 -22.41 -1.57 -17.65
CA MET A 198 -22.07 -0.85 -18.90
C MET A 198 -22.91 0.39 -19.13
N GLU A 199 -24.18 0.41 -18.74
CA GLU A 199 -25.05 1.56 -18.88
C GLU A 199 -24.57 2.71 -17.97
N VAL A 200 -24.29 2.41 -16.71
CA VAL A 200 -23.79 3.40 -15.72
C VAL A 200 -22.42 3.93 -16.13
N VAL A 201 -21.54 3.03 -16.62
CA VAL A 201 -20.20 3.42 -17.11
C VAL A 201 -20.30 4.36 -18.32
N ARG A 202 -21.14 4.05 -19.33
CA ARG A 202 -21.33 4.93 -20.48
C ARG A 202 -21.85 6.31 -20.05
N LYS A 203 -22.81 6.33 -19.13
CA LYS A 203 -23.32 7.60 -18.59
C LYS A 203 -22.21 8.38 -17.88
N ALA A 204 -21.37 7.74 -17.09
CA ALA A 204 -20.25 8.41 -16.42
C ALA A 204 -19.24 9.02 -17.42
N TYR A 205 -19.01 8.40 -18.57
CA TYR A 205 -18.23 8.99 -19.66
C TYR A 205 -18.95 10.19 -20.31
N GLU A 206 -20.25 10.08 -20.56
CA GLU A 206 -21.07 11.18 -21.12
C GLU A 206 -21.11 12.39 -20.17
N ASP A 207 -21.19 12.13 -18.87
CA ASP A 207 -21.19 13.17 -17.82
C ASP A 207 -19.78 13.75 -17.57
N GLY A 208 -18.72 13.23 -18.24
CA GLY A 208 -17.36 13.72 -18.14
C GLY A 208 -16.65 13.37 -16.82
N LEU A 209 -17.14 12.37 -16.08
CA LEU A 209 -16.51 11.95 -14.81
C LEU A 209 -15.20 11.20 -15.03
N ILE A 210 -15.15 10.34 -16.03
CA ILE A 210 -13.99 9.47 -16.28
C ILE A 210 -13.03 10.16 -17.24
N ILE A 211 -11.79 10.38 -16.81
CA ILE A 211 -10.75 11.04 -17.60
C ILE A 211 -10.37 10.13 -18.78
N PRO A 212 -10.53 10.58 -20.04
CA PRO A 212 -10.07 9.85 -21.20
C PRO A 212 -8.55 9.64 -21.15
N GLY A 213 -8.10 8.39 -21.30
CA GLY A 213 -6.69 8.01 -21.28
C GLY A 213 -6.25 7.27 -20.01
N ALA A 214 -6.99 7.35 -18.90
CA ALA A 214 -6.77 6.46 -17.76
C ALA A 214 -7.39 5.07 -18.00
N ILE A 215 -8.62 5.05 -18.50
CA ILE A 215 -9.32 3.88 -19.02
C ILE A 215 -10.29 4.35 -20.10
N ASN A 216 -10.66 3.52 -21.06
CA ASN A 216 -11.60 3.86 -22.11
C ASN A 216 -12.62 2.73 -22.36
N LEU A 217 -13.74 3.05 -23.04
CA LEU A 217 -14.81 2.07 -23.30
C LEU A 217 -14.35 0.81 -24.05
N LYS A 218 -13.27 0.90 -24.85
CA LYS A 218 -12.71 -0.27 -25.52
C LYS A 218 -12.07 -1.27 -24.56
N ASP A 219 -11.61 -0.81 -23.40
CA ASP A 219 -11.06 -1.69 -22.37
C ASP A 219 -12.20 -2.53 -21.78
N PHE A 220 -13.35 -1.93 -21.51
CA PHE A 220 -14.56 -2.64 -21.10
C PHE A 220 -15.05 -3.63 -22.17
N GLU A 221 -15.08 -3.22 -23.43
CA GLU A 221 -15.48 -4.11 -24.54
C GLU A 221 -14.54 -5.33 -24.64
N ARG A 222 -13.22 -5.14 -24.47
CA ARG A 222 -12.24 -6.23 -24.43
C ARG A 222 -12.51 -7.18 -23.26
N THR A 223 -12.76 -6.66 -22.08
CA THR A 223 -13.06 -7.46 -20.88
C THR A 223 -14.36 -8.26 -21.07
N LEU A 224 -15.39 -7.66 -21.67
CA LEU A 224 -16.63 -8.40 -22.00
C LEU A 224 -16.39 -9.54 -23.00
N VAL A 225 -15.53 -9.33 -24.01
CA VAL A 225 -15.14 -10.37 -24.96
C VAL A 225 -14.32 -11.48 -24.30
N LEU A 226 -13.45 -11.11 -23.35
CA LEU A 226 -12.63 -12.04 -22.58
C LEU A 226 -13.48 -13.01 -21.76
N GLY A 227 -14.56 -12.52 -21.15
CA GLY A 227 -15.48 -13.29 -20.33
C GLY A 227 -15.15 -13.25 -18.83
N LEU A 228 -16.12 -13.63 -18.02
CA LEU A 228 -16.05 -13.55 -16.55
C LEU A 228 -14.88 -14.34 -15.96
N GLU A 229 -14.73 -15.61 -16.35
CA GLU A 229 -13.72 -16.49 -15.77
C GLU A 229 -12.30 -16.01 -16.03
N ASP A 230 -12.01 -15.58 -17.26
CA ASP A 230 -10.70 -15.09 -17.64
C ASP A 230 -10.41 -13.71 -17.02
N SER A 231 -11.43 -12.86 -16.87
CA SER A 231 -11.30 -11.58 -16.15
C SER A 231 -10.94 -11.82 -14.68
N LEU A 232 -11.66 -12.67 -13.99
CA LEU A 232 -11.35 -13.02 -12.60
C LEU A 232 -10.03 -13.79 -12.47
N ALA A 233 -9.63 -14.58 -13.47
CA ALA A 233 -8.30 -15.20 -13.49
C ALA A 233 -7.18 -14.16 -13.58
N ASN A 234 -7.39 -13.02 -14.25
CA ASN A 234 -6.46 -11.91 -14.26
C ASN A 234 -6.32 -11.30 -12.85
N VAL A 235 -7.44 -11.02 -12.19
CA VAL A 235 -7.42 -10.47 -10.81
C VAL A 235 -6.76 -11.45 -9.84
N ARG A 236 -6.97 -12.77 -9.97
CA ARG A 236 -6.26 -13.78 -9.15
C ARG A 236 -4.75 -13.77 -9.39
N ARG A 237 -4.30 -13.54 -10.62
CA ARG A 237 -2.86 -13.38 -10.91
C ARG A 237 -2.29 -12.12 -10.29
N GLU A 238 -3.03 -11.03 -10.31
CA GLU A 238 -2.65 -9.80 -9.61
C GLU A 238 -2.58 -10.01 -8.11
N LEU A 239 -3.56 -10.69 -7.51
CA LEU A 239 -3.54 -11.03 -6.09
C LEU A 239 -2.24 -11.74 -5.70
N ALA A 240 -1.82 -12.72 -6.47
CA ALA A 240 -0.66 -13.54 -6.16
C ALA A 240 0.65 -12.74 -6.03
N TRP A 241 0.82 -11.68 -6.81
CA TRP A 241 2.04 -10.86 -6.74
C TRP A 241 1.86 -9.56 -5.94
N ARG A 242 0.64 -9.00 -5.83
CA ARG A 242 0.39 -7.78 -5.06
C ARG A 242 0.19 -8.01 -3.56
N VAL A 243 -0.19 -9.22 -3.18
CA VAL A 243 -0.44 -9.61 -1.78
C VAL A 243 0.34 -10.90 -1.47
N PRO A 244 1.67 -10.89 -1.64
CA PRO A 244 2.48 -12.09 -1.45
C PRO A 244 2.45 -12.57 0.00
N ASP A 245 2.67 -13.88 0.20
CA ASP A 245 2.61 -14.51 1.53
C ASP A 245 3.90 -14.34 2.33
N ASN A 246 5.03 -14.15 1.66
CA ASN A 246 6.33 -14.08 2.31
C ASN A 246 6.86 -12.64 2.41
N ILE A 247 7.72 -12.40 3.39
CA ILE A 247 8.32 -11.09 3.65
C ILE A 247 9.33 -10.70 2.57
N GLU A 248 10.03 -11.65 1.99
CA GLU A 248 11.06 -11.40 0.98
C GLU A 248 10.45 -10.75 -0.27
N GLU A 249 9.30 -11.24 -0.73
CA GLU A 249 8.57 -10.65 -1.85
C GLU A 249 8.05 -9.25 -1.51
N LEU A 250 7.55 -9.03 -0.27
CA LEU A 250 7.14 -7.70 0.19
C LEU A 250 8.32 -6.72 0.20
N LEU A 251 9.48 -7.14 0.69
CA LEU A 251 10.71 -6.35 0.69
C LEU A 251 11.17 -6.04 -0.74
N ALA A 252 11.18 -7.04 -1.63
CA ALA A 252 11.53 -6.85 -3.03
C ALA A 252 10.61 -5.85 -3.75
N MET A 253 9.31 -5.86 -3.44
CA MET A 253 8.36 -4.86 -3.96
C MET A 253 8.70 -3.45 -3.44
N CYS A 254 9.08 -3.32 -2.17
CA CYS A 254 9.48 -2.06 -1.58
C CYS A 254 10.74 -1.50 -2.26
N GLU A 255 11.76 -2.32 -2.48
CA GLU A 255 12.99 -1.95 -3.19
C GLU A 255 12.73 -1.54 -4.64
N ALA A 256 11.91 -2.33 -5.36
CA ALA A 256 11.54 -2.02 -6.75
C ALA A 256 10.87 -0.64 -6.88
N VAL A 257 10.06 -0.25 -5.90
CA VAL A 257 9.45 1.08 -5.83
C VAL A 257 10.52 2.17 -5.63
N ASP A 258 11.50 1.97 -4.76
CA ASP A 258 12.55 2.94 -4.46
C ASP A 258 13.51 3.15 -5.66
N ASP A 259 13.82 2.10 -6.40
CA ASP A 259 14.66 2.15 -7.60
C ASP A 259 13.95 2.77 -8.83
N GLY A 260 12.65 2.98 -8.75
CA GLY A 260 11.84 3.51 -9.84
C GLY A 260 11.71 2.54 -11.00
N ALA A 261 11.87 1.25 -10.75
CA ALA A 261 11.67 0.22 -11.74
C ALA A 261 10.19 0.17 -12.17
N ASP A 262 9.95 0.26 -13.47
CA ASP A 262 8.61 0.10 -14.09
C ASP A 262 8.16 -1.38 -14.09
N THR A 263 8.45 -2.10 -13.00
CA THR A 263 8.21 -3.54 -12.89
C THR A 263 6.75 -3.90 -12.59
N ILE A 264 5.93 -2.90 -12.29
CA ILE A 264 4.51 -3.08 -12.01
C ILE A 264 3.72 -2.65 -13.23
N PRO A 265 2.88 -3.50 -13.84
CA PRO A 265 1.91 -3.05 -14.83
C PRO A 265 1.03 -1.99 -14.19
N ARG A 266 1.18 -0.74 -14.60
CA ARG A 266 0.51 0.39 -13.93
C ARG A 266 -0.89 0.54 -14.46
N THR A 267 -1.87 0.24 -13.64
CA THR A 267 -3.22 0.76 -13.78
C THR A 267 -3.31 2.22 -13.28
N ILE A 268 -2.46 2.61 -12.34
CA ILE A 268 -2.48 3.98 -11.75
C ILE A 268 -1.50 4.90 -12.49
N PRO A 269 -1.94 6.02 -13.08
CA PRO A 269 -1.04 7.00 -13.68
C PRO A 269 -0.14 7.63 -12.61
N GLN A 270 1.19 7.46 -12.74
CA GLN A 270 2.11 8.16 -11.83
C GLN A 270 2.13 9.65 -12.12
N ASN A 271 1.76 10.43 -11.15
CA ASN A 271 2.02 11.86 -11.15
C ASN A 271 3.38 12.09 -10.45
N ASP A 272 4.29 12.72 -11.21
CA ASP A 272 5.49 13.43 -10.81
C ASP A 272 6.88 12.78 -10.86
N LYS A 273 7.46 12.88 -12.06
CA LYS A 273 8.93 12.91 -12.22
C LYS A 273 9.58 14.08 -11.41
N LYS A 274 8.83 15.14 -11.10
CA LYS A 274 9.33 16.32 -10.35
C LYS A 274 9.57 16.00 -8.87
N THR A 275 8.69 15.25 -8.24
CA THR A 275 8.79 14.88 -6.81
C THR A 275 9.98 13.94 -6.55
N LYS A 276 10.22 12.94 -7.44
CA LYS A 276 11.39 12.05 -7.34
C LYS A 276 12.73 12.81 -7.44
N VAL A 277 12.79 13.83 -8.32
CA VAL A 277 13.99 14.65 -8.47
C VAL A 277 14.23 15.52 -7.23
N GLN A 278 13.16 16.05 -6.63
CA GLN A 278 13.25 16.85 -5.40
C GLN A 278 13.67 15.99 -4.20
N ARG A 279 13.08 14.79 -4.02
CA ARG A 279 13.44 13.84 -2.94
C ARG A 279 14.91 13.41 -3.05
N LYS A 280 15.38 13.02 -4.26
CA LYS A 280 16.80 12.70 -4.50
C LYS A 280 17.71 13.91 -4.22
N LYS A 281 17.26 15.14 -4.53
CA LYS A 281 18.01 16.37 -4.27
C LYS A 281 18.07 16.69 -2.78
N LYS A 282 16.96 16.53 -2.04
CA LYS A 282 16.88 16.74 -0.57
C LYS A 282 17.72 15.71 0.19
N LYS A 283 17.59 14.39 -0.13
CA LYS A 283 18.46 13.32 0.39
C LYS A 283 19.96 13.59 0.10
N LYS A 284 20.30 14.06 -1.11
CA LYS A 284 21.69 14.37 -1.50
C LYS A 284 22.26 15.61 -0.78
N MET A 285 21.42 16.61 -0.52
CA MET A 285 21.80 17.81 0.24
C MET A 285 21.97 17.51 1.74
N ALA A 286 21.09 16.73 2.35
CA ALA A 286 21.22 16.27 3.73
C ALA A 286 22.51 15.47 3.93
N LYS A 287 22.82 14.53 2.99
CA LYS A 287 24.08 13.76 3.02
C LYS A 287 25.34 14.62 2.87
N ALA A 288 25.27 15.69 2.08
CA ALA A 288 26.37 16.64 1.91
C ALA A 288 26.57 17.52 3.14
N SER A 289 25.49 17.92 3.82
CA SER A 289 25.53 18.69 5.07
C SER A 289 26.18 17.89 6.21
N ARG A 290 25.84 16.61 6.36
CA ARG A 290 26.45 15.71 7.37
C ARG A 290 27.94 15.47 7.15
N ARG A 291 28.40 15.43 5.87
CA ARG A 291 29.85 15.35 5.58
C ARG A 291 30.65 16.61 5.93
N LYS A 292 29.98 17.77 6.00
CA LYS A 292 30.63 19.03 6.40
C LYS A 292 30.71 19.23 7.91
N ASN A 293 29.86 18.54 8.68
CA ASN A 293 29.75 18.67 10.14
C ASN A 293 30.47 17.54 10.91
N ARG A 294 31.23 16.71 10.20
CA ARG A 294 32.22 15.75 10.74
C ARG A 294 33.61 16.20 10.34
#